data_d13fd4d252f23dbdad168eeae36ec7d1
#
_entry.id   d13fd4d252f23dbdad168eeae36ec7d1
#
_cell.length_a   1.000
_cell.length_b   1.000
_cell.length_c   1.000
_cell.angle_alpha   90.00
_cell.angle_beta   90.00
_cell.angle_gamma   90.00
#
_symmetry.space_group_name_H-M   'P 1'
#
loop_
_entity.id
_entity.type
_entity.pdbx_description
1 polymer ?
#
loop_
_entity_poly.entity_id
_entity_poly.type
_entity_poly.pdbx_seq_one_letter_code
_entity_poly.pdbx_strand_id
1 'polypeptide(L)'
;MKKRVLAIAATAMATMMMASPVMAQDFKIGICNYVDDASLNQIVDNIQSRLEEIGKEKDVNFDVSYDNCNADANVMEQIISDFQADNVDLMVGIATPVAMRMQSATEGTDTPVVF
;
A
#
# COMPACT_ATOMS: atom_id res chain seq x y z
N MET A 1 -38.72 -57.13 0.13
CA MET A 1 -38.45 -56.58 -0.05
C MET A 1 -37.88 -55.65 -0.02
N LYS A 2 -37.36 -55.04 0.06
CA LYS A 2 -36.88 -54.10 0.16
C LYS A 2 -36.53 -53.20 -0.58
N LYS A 3 -36.53 -52.35 -0.46
CA LYS A 3 -36.22 -51.46 -1.08
C LYS A 3 -35.46 -50.70 -0.84
N ARG A 4 -34.75 -50.33 -1.13
CA ARG A 4 -34.04 -49.49 -0.99
C ARG A 4 -34.16 -48.41 -1.54
N VAL A 5 -34.25 -47.60 -1.07
CA VAL A 5 -34.23 -46.41 -1.45
C VAL A 5 -32.96 -45.90 -1.57
N LEU A 6 -32.52 -45.73 -2.54
CA LEU A 6 -31.60 -44.99 -2.79
C LEU A 6 -31.93 -43.68 -2.65
N ALA A 7 -31.82 -43.19 -1.58
CA ALA A 7 -31.68 -41.85 -1.41
C ALA A 7 -30.46 -41.49 -2.19
N ILE A 8 -30.69 -41.27 -3.31
CA ILE A 8 -29.84 -40.47 -3.94
C ILE A 8 -29.96 -39.21 -3.28
N ALA A 9 -29.16 -39.06 -2.39
CA ALA A 9 -28.72 -37.76 -2.07
C ALA A 9 -28.20 -37.23 -3.35
N ALA A 10 -29.05 -36.63 -4.04
CA ALA A 10 -28.60 -35.63 -4.90
C ALA A 10 -27.90 -34.64 -3.97
N THR A 11 -26.72 -34.92 -3.70
CA THR A 11 -25.87 -33.91 -3.30
C THR A 11 -25.90 -32.93 -4.43
N ALA A 12 -26.84 -32.06 -4.37
CA ALA A 12 -26.64 -30.82 -4.98
C ALA A 12 -25.35 -30.32 -4.36
N MET A 13 -24.31 -30.67 -4.97
CA MET A 13 -23.15 -29.87 -4.86
C MET A 13 -23.55 -28.55 -5.34
N ALA A 14 -24.12 -27.81 -4.46
CA ALA A 14 -24.01 -26.41 -4.59
C ALA A 14 -22.52 -26.17 -4.59
N THR A 15 -21.96 -26.25 -5.74
CA THR A 15 -20.75 -25.54 -5.97
C THR A 15 -21.10 -24.11 -5.71
N MET A 16 -21.03 -23.76 -4.47
CA MET A 16 -20.88 -22.38 -4.17
C MET A 16 -19.59 -22.01 -4.83
N MET A 17 -19.74 -21.57 -6.04
CA MET A 17 -18.79 -20.64 -6.56
C MET A 17 -18.85 -19.50 -5.60
N MET A 18 -18.06 -19.61 -4.59
CA MET A 18 -17.60 -18.45 -3.91
C MET A 18 -16.90 -17.65 -4.97
N ALA A 19 -17.67 -16.79 -5.57
CA ALA A 19 -17.08 -15.63 -6.17
C ALA A 19 -16.28 -15.03 -5.03
N SER A 20 -15.02 -15.35 -5.01
CA SER A 20 -14.10 -14.62 -4.17
C SER A 20 -14.40 -13.17 -4.43
N PRO A 21 -14.84 -12.40 -3.44
CA PRO A 21 -14.94 -10.99 -3.67
C PRO A 21 -13.59 -10.63 -4.23
N VAL A 22 -13.59 -10.02 -5.40
CA VAL A 22 -12.39 -9.42 -5.93
C VAL A 22 -12.07 -8.38 -4.89
N MET A 23 -11.24 -8.78 -3.93
CA MET A 23 -10.75 -7.86 -2.94
C MET A 23 -10.02 -6.80 -3.71
N ALA A 24 -10.47 -5.56 -3.56
CA ALA A 24 -9.72 -4.43 -4.04
C ALA A 24 -8.29 -4.66 -3.61
N GLN A 25 -7.37 -4.62 -4.55
CA GLN A 25 -5.97 -4.85 -4.27
C GLN A 25 -5.48 -3.72 -3.38
N ASP A 26 -4.89 -4.07 -2.25
CA ASP A 26 -4.36 -3.08 -1.31
C ASP A 26 -2.88 -2.85 -1.59
N PHE A 27 -2.51 -1.58 -1.69
CA PHE A 27 -1.12 -1.18 -1.83
C PHE A 27 -0.74 -0.29 -0.65
N LYS A 28 0.42 -0.53 -0.09
CA LYS A 28 0.95 0.29 0.99
C LYS A 28 1.96 1.29 0.43
N ILE A 29 1.77 2.55 0.75
CA ILE A 29 2.64 3.63 0.28
C ILE A 29 3.18 4.39 1.48
N GLY A 30 4.50 4.52 1.56
CA GLY A 30 5.15 5.32 2.59
C GLY A 30 5.62 6.64 2.02
N ILE A 31 5.14 7.75 2.57
CA ILE A 31 5.53 9.10 2.17
C ILE A 31 6.28 9.75 3.33
N CYS A 32 7.52 10.18 3.07
CA CYS A 32 8.29 10.94 4.04
C CYS A 32 8.54 12.35 3.50
N ASN A 33 8.10 13.36 4.25
CA ASN A 33 8.38 14.75 3.96
C ASN A 33 9.59 15.19 4.77
N TYR A 34 10.40 16.07 4.17
CA TYR A 34 11.64 16.54 4.80
C TYR A 34 11.38 17.51 5.93
N VAL A 35 10.51 18.47 5.72
CA VAL A 35 10.26 19.53 6.69
C VAL A 35 8.87 20.12 6.46
N ASP A 36 8.31 20.74 7.49
CA ASP A 36 7.02 21.40 7.39
C ASP A 36 7.20 22.73 6.64
N ASP A 37 6.88 22.69 5.37
CA ASP A 37 6.97 23.82 4.44
C ASP A 37 5.74 23.82 3.55
N ALA A 38 5.18 24.99 3.32
CA ALA A 38 3.93 25.12 2.59
C ALA A 38 3.99 24.50 1.18
N SER A 39 5.10 24.66 0.47
CA SER A 39 5.26 24.10 -0.87
C SER A 39 5.36 22.59 -0.83
N LEU A 40 6.14 22.06 0.12
CA LEU A 40 6.29 20.61 0.28
C LEU A 40 4.99 19.97 0.74
N ASN A 41 4.27 20.60 1.65
CA ASN A 41 2.97 20.11 2.12
C ASN A 41 1.97 20.06 0.97
N GLN A 42 2.00 21.04 0.08
CA GLN A 42 1.12 21.05 -1.09
C GLN A 42 1.41 19.87 -2.02
N ILE A 43 2.67 19.51 -2.17
CA ILE A 43 3.05 18.32 -2.96
C ILE A 43 2.44 17.06 -2.32
N VAL A 44 2.56 16.92 -1.01
CA VAL A 44 2.01 15.77 -0.29
C VAL A 44 0.50 15.70 -0.46
N ASP A 45 -0.19 16.82 -0.28
CA ASP A 45 -1.64 16.89 -0.42
C ASP A 45 -2.10 16.49 -1.84
N ASN A 46 -1.38 16.96 -2.85
CA ASN A 46 -1.68 16.61 -4.23
C ASN A 46 -1.46 15.13 -4.51
N ILE A 47 -0.40 14.55 -3.97
CA ILE A 47 -0.13 13.12 -4.12
C ILE A 47 -1.26 12.30 -3.47
N GLN A 48 -1.64 12.64 -2.26
CA GLN A 48 -2.70 11.91 -1.56
C GLN A 48 -4.04 12.04 -2.26
N SER A 49 -4.38 13.23 -2.73
CA SER A 49 -5.61 13.45 -3.51
C SER A 49 -5.63 12.63 -4.79
N ARG A 50 -4.50 12.60 -5.48
CA ARG A 50 -4.40 11.84 -6.73
C ARG A 50 -4.49 10.33 -6.49
N LEU A 51 -3.91 9.84 -5.40
CA LEU A 51 -4.03 8.44 -5.02
C LEU A 51 -5.49 8.06 -4.73
N GLU A 52 -6.24 8.95 -4.08
CA GLU A 52 -7.67 8.71 -3.86
C GLU A 52 -8.42 8.59 -5.17
N GLU A 53 -8.16 9.49 -6.12
CA GLU A 53 -8.79 9.45 -7.43
C GLU A 53 -8.48 8.15 -8.17
N ILE A 54 -7.21 7.76 -8.21
CA ILE A 54 -6.77 6.53 -8.86
C ILE A 54 -7.41 5.32 -8.18
N GLY A 55 -7.48 5.33 -6.86
CA GLY A 55 -8.11 4.26 -6.11
C GLY A 55 -9.57 4.06 -6.50
N LYS A 56 -10.30 5.15 -6.68
CA LYS A 56 -11.70 5.10 -7.12
C LYS A 56 -11.82 4.64 -8.57
N GLU A 57 -10.96 5.15 -9.44
CA GLU A 57 -10.99 4.81 -10.87
C GLU A 57 -10.66 3.35 -11.12
N LYS A 58 -9.70 2.82 -10.39
CA LYS A 58 -9.17 1.47 -10.62
C LYS A 58 -9.66 0.43 -9.62
N ASP A 59 -10.52 0.83 -8.70
CA ASP A 59 -11.03 -0.03 -7.64
C ASP A 59 -9.89 -0.70 -6.86
N VAL A 60 -8.92 0.11 -6.46
CA VAL A 60 -7.79 -0.29 -5.62
C VAL A 60 -7.78 0.56 -4.37
N ASN A 61 -7.22 0.03 -3.30
CA ASN A 61 -7.09 0.74 -2.04
C ASN A 61 -5.62 1.07 -1.79
N PHE A 62 -5.33 2.34 -1.49
CA PHE A 62 -4.00 2.76 -1.10
C PHE A 62 -3.97 3.05 0.39
N ASP A 63 -3.18 2.27 1.11
CA ASP A 63 -2.92 2.51 2.52
C ASP A 63 -1.68 3.39 2.63
N VAL A 64 -1.90 4.68 2.89
CA VAL A 64 -0.84 5.68 2.87
C VAL A 64 -0.38 5.96 4.30
N SER A 65 0.91 5.75 4.54
CA SER A 65 1.58 6.15 5.77
C SER A 65 2.40 7.40 5.48
N TYR A 66 2.08 8.48 6.16
CA TYR A 66 2.78 9.75 5.98
C TYR A 66 3.49 10.14 7.26
N ASP A 67 4.72 10.63 7.11
CA ASP A 67 5.46 11.17 8.24
C ASP A 67 6.38 12.30 7.78
N ASN A 68 6.83 13.11 8.72
CA ASN A 68 7.70 14.24 8.48
C ASN A 68 8.93 14.12 9.38
N CYS A 69 10.11 14.17 8.81
CA CYS A 69 11.33 13.98 9.59
C CYS A 69 11.88 15.28 10.21
N ASN A 70 11.24 16.40 9.95
CA ASN A 70 11.63 17.71 10.51
C ASN A 70 13.12 18.03 10.33
N ALA A 71 13.64 17.74 9.16
CA ALA A 71 15.03 17.94 8.78
C ALA A 71 16.04 17.20 9.69
N ASP A 72 15.58 16.18 10.40
CA ASP A 72 16.41 15.38 11.31
C ASP A 72 16.78 14.06 10.64
N ALA A 73 18.07 13.83 10.47
CA ALA A 73 18.56 12.63 9.78
C ALA A 73 18.24 11.34 10.54
N ASN A 74 18.22 11.38 11.87
CA ASN A 74 17.92 10.20 12.67
C ASN A 74 16.45 9.85 12.59
N VAL A 75 15.58 10.86 12.62
CA VAL A 75 14.14 10.66 12.44
C VAL A 75 13.85 10.13 11.04
N MET A 76 14.51 10.68 10.04
CA MET A 76 14.40 10.21 8.65
C MET A 76 14.74 8.72 8.52
N GLU A 77 15.83 8.30 9.14
CA GLU A 77 16.25 6.90 9.15
C GLU A 77 15.19 6.02 9.80
N GLN A 78 14.63 6.46 10.90
CA GLN A 78 13.61 5.71 11.63
C GLN A 78 12.35 5.56 10.78
N ILE A 79 11.91 6.64 10.14
CA ILE A 79 10.72 6.62 9.27
C ILE A 79 10.91 5.64 8.12
N ILE A 80 12.05 5.69 7.46
CA ILE A 80 12.35 4.80 6.34
C ILE A 80 12.43 3.35 6.80
N SER A 81 13.03 3.10 7.95
CA SER A 81 13.09 1.75 8.55
C SER A 81 11.70 1.23 8.86
N ASP A 82 10.82 2.08 9.36
CA ASP A 82 9.44 1.70 9.66
C ASP A 82 8.69 1.34 8.37
N PHE A 83 8.89 2.08 7.30
CA PHE A 83 8.32 1.75 6.00
C PHE A 83 8.80 0.39 5.50
N GLN A 84 10.08 0.10 5.66
CA GLN A 84 10.63 -1.21 5.30
C GLN A 84 10.05 -2.34 6.14
N ALA A 85 9.90 -2.11 7.44
CA ALA A 85 9.31 -3.08 8.34
C ALA A 85 7.84 -3.37 8.01
N ASP A 86 7.13 -2.36 7.54
CA ASP A 86 5.73 -2.49 7.11
C ASP A 86 5.60 -3.10 5.71
N ASN A 87 6.68 -3.33 5.03
CA ASN A 87 6.70 -3.85 3.65
C ASN A 87 5.88 -2.99 2.70
N VAL A 88 6.12 -1.68 2.71
CA VAL A 88 5.44 -0.78 1.79
C VAL A 88 5.78 -1.15 0.35
N ASP A 89 4.81 -0.99 -0.53
CA ASP A 89 4.96 -1.31 -1.96
C ASP A 89 5.65 -0.20 -2.73
N LEU A 90 5.64 1.01 -2.20
CA LEU A 90 6.22 2.19 -2.82
C LEU A 90 6.62 3.18 -1.75
N MET A 91 7.77 3.80 -1.90
CA MET A 91 8.20 4.93 -1.08
C MET A 91 8.20 6.21 -1.90
N VAL A 92 7.72 7.29 -1.29
CA VAL A 92 7.74 8.61 -1.88
C VAL A 92 8.56 9.53 -0.99
N GLY A 93 9.65 10.07 -1.53
CA GLY A 93 10.53 11.00 -0.81
C GLY A 93 10.28 12.43 -1.26
N ILE A 94 9.90 13.26 -0.33
CA ILE A 94 9.65 14.69 -0.60
C ILE A 94 10.88 15.48 -0.18
N ALA A 95 11.52 16.09 -1.14
CA ALA A 95 12.80 16.77 -1.09
C ALA A 95 14.00 15.82 -1.26
N THR A 96 15.07 16.37 -1.80
CA THR A 96 16.25 15.60 -2.20
C THR A 96 16.88 14.76 -1.08
N PRO A 97 17.05 15.28 0.15
CA PRO A 97 17.67 14.47 1.20
C PRO A 97 16.91 13.19 1.50
N VAL A 98 15.58 13.25 1.49
CA VAL A 98 14.74 12.09 1.75
C VAL A 98 14.84 11.10 0.59
N ALA A 99 14.76 11.61 -0.63
CA ALA A 99 14.83 10.75 -1.83
C ALA A 99 16.15 9.99 -1.88
N MET A 100 17.26 10.66 -1.61
CA MET A 100 18.57 10.04 -1.61
C MET A 100 18.68 8.96 -0.54
N ARG A 101 18.12 9.21 0.63
CA ARG A 101 18.16 8.24 1.72
C ARG A 101 17.31 7.01 1.43
N MET A 102 16.14 7.23 0.84
CA MET A 102 15.27 6.14 0.43
C MET A 102 15.93 5.28 -0.65
N GLN A 103 16.61 5.89 -1.61
CA GLN A 103 17.33 5.15 -2.64
C GLN A 103 18.40 4.26 -2.03
N SER A 104 19.18 4.79 -1.08
CA SER A 104 20.20 3.99 -0.39
C SER A 104 19.59 2.84 0.40
N ALA A 105 18.49 3.11 1.10
CA ALA A 105 17.84 2.11 1.94
C ALA A 105 17.22 0.97 1.14
N THR A 106 16.74 1.27 -0.07
CA THR A 106 16.06 0.29 -0.92
C THR A 106 16.99 -0.41 -1.90
N GLU A 107 18.27 -0.09 -1.87
CA GLU A 107 19.26 -0.71 -2.74
C GLU A 107 19.24 -2.22 -2.54
N GLY A 108 19.13 -2.98 -3.62
CA GLY A 108 19.05 -4.44 -3.55
C GLY A 108 17.67 -4.98 -3.20
N THR A 109 16.66 -4.12 -3.07
CA THR A 109 15.27 -4.52 -2.84
C THR A 109 14.42 -4.22 -4.08
N ASP A 110 13.20 -4.72 -4.09
CA ASP A 110 12.25 -4.47 -5.19
C ASP A 110 11.35 -3.26 -4.93
N THR A 111 11.57 -2.54 -3.83
CA THR A 111 10.73 -1.41 -3.46
C THR A 111 11.10 -0.17 -4.30
N PRO A 112 10.21 0.32 -5.16
CA PRO A 112 10.47 1.52 -5.93
C PRO A 112 10.39 2.77 -5.08
N VAL A 113 11.16 3.77 -5.46
CA VAL A 113 11.17 5.09 -4.82
C VAL A 113 10.82 6.14 -5.85
N VAL A 114 9.86 6.99 -5.50
CA VAL A 114 9.46 8.14 -6.33
C VAL A 114 9.87 9.42 -5.63
N PHE A 115 10.35 10.37 -6.38
CA PHE A 115 10.78 11.67 -5.84
C PHE A 115 10.59 12.78 -6.85
#